data_b3f5c16ef94bfcb6a3c8a6d38b140c0c
#
_entry.id   b3f5c16ef94bfcb6a3c8a6d38b140c0c
#
_cell.length_a   1.000
_cell.length_b   1.000
_cell.length_c   1.000
_cell.angle_alpha   90.00
_cell.angle_beta   90.00
_cell.angle_gamma   90.00
#
_symmetry.space_group_name_H-M   'P 1'
#
loop_
_entity.id
_entity.type
_entity.pdbx_description
1 polymer ?
#
loop_
_entity_poly.entity_id
_entity_poly.type
_entity_poly.pdbx_seq_one_letter_code
_entity_poly.pdbx_strand_id
1 'polypeptide(L)'
;MRSSAASDVYKRQYQISGKLFADIAAYIDDRYVDEHTDNRSERLRRMNAFRMEEPMPCEASVCEEAIEQLMPPVSAAAAPKKAATLDDALGQIDESFSEMLLRKIDERGMTDAQCYKKANIDRKLFSKIRSDKSYKPSKPTVIAFAIALELPLVEMKDMLMKAGFALSHSNKFDIIVEYFVEHGNYNVFEINEALFAFDQSLIGA
;
A
#
# COMPACT_ATOMS: atom_id res chain seq x y z
N MET A 1 -23.25 -16.58 27.35
CA MET A 1 -24.14 -15.89 26.41
C MET A 1 -24.24 -14.41 26.74
N ARG A 2 -23.20 -13.63 26.45
CA ARG A 2 -23.16 -12.16 26.63
C ARG A 2 -22.31 -11.50 25.56
N SER A 3 -22.60 -11.72 24.27
CA SER A 3 -21.81 -11.07 23.21
C SER A 3 -22.65 -10.48 22.07
N SER A 4 -23.96 -10.75 22.02
CA SER A 4 -24.76 -10.31 20.87
C SER A 4 -25.25 -8.86 20.98
N ALA A 5 -25.63 -8.39 22.17
CA ALA A 5 -26.25 -7.08 22.34
C ALA A 5 -25.25 -5.90 22.19
N ALA A 6 -23.98 -6.08 22.56
CA ALA A 6 -22.95 -5.04 22.38
C ALA A 6 -22.60 -4.84 20.91
N SER A 7 -22.57 -5.93 20.14
CA SER A 7 -22.32 -5.90 18.69
C SER A 7 -23.45 -5.16 17.93
N ASP A 8 -24.70 -5.35 18.36
CA ASP A 8 -25.85 -4.73 17.68
C ASP A 8 -26.01 -3.23 17.98
N VAL A 9 -25.54 -2.78 19.16
CA VAL A 9 -25.52 -1.35 19.49
C VAL A 9 -24.43 -0.61 18.72
N TYR A 10 -23.24 -1.25 18.56
CA TYR A 10 -22.17 -0.70 17.74
C TYR A 10 -22.53 -0.67 16.25
N LYS A 11 -23.21 -1.68 15.72
CA LYS A 11 -23.67 -1.72 14.31
C LYS A 11 -24.67 -0.62 13.94
N ARG A 12 -25.41 -0.06 14.92
CA ARG A 12 -26.32 1.06 14.68
C ARG A 12 -25.64 2.42 14.61
N GLN A 13 -24.40 2.53 15.07
CA GLN A 13 -23.66 3.79 15.12
C GLN A 13 -22.88 4.06 13.81
N TYR A 14 -22.57 3.04 13.05
CA TYR A 14 -21.85 3.12 11.78
C TYR A 14 -22.78 2.67 10.64
N GLN A 15 -23.44 3.64 10.00
CA GLN A 15 -24.30 3.39 8.84
C GLN A 15 -23.62 3.90 7.56
N ILE A 16 -22.75 3.08 7.00
CA ILE A 16 -22.24 3.32 5.64
C ILE A 16 -23.43 3.34 4.65
N SER A 17 -23.44 4.27 3.71
CA SER A 17 -24.48 4.31 2.68
C SER A 17 -24.42 3.01 1.85
N GLY A 18 -25.58 2.44 1.52
CA GLY A 18 -25.66 1.19 0.75
C GLY A 18 -24.95 1.28 -0.60
N LYS A 19 -24.93 2.47 -1.22
CA LYS A 19 -24.19 2.71 -2.47
C LYS A 19 -22.68 2.62 -2.24
N LEU A 20 -22.15 3.31 -1.24
CA LEU A 20 -20.72 3.29 -0.92
C LEU A 20 -20.25 1.88 -0.54
N PHE A 21 -21.06 1.13 0.20
CA PHE A 21 -20.77 -0.26 0.51
C PHE A 21 -20.66 -1.14 -0.76
N ALA A 22 -21.60 -0.96 -1.70
CA ALA A 22 -21.58 -1.71 -2.96
C ALA A 22 -20.38 -1.34 -3.84
N ASP A 23 -20.02 -0.05 -3.90
CA ASP A 23 -18.87 0.44 -4.65
C ASP A 23 -17.55 -0.12 -4.08
N ILE A 24 -17.40 -0.12 -2.77
CA ILE A 24 -16.22 -0.70 -2.08
C ILE A 24 -16.18 -2.22 -2.27
N ALA A 25 -17.32 -2.92 -2.18
CA ALA A 25 -17.37 -4.36 -2.38
C ALA A 25 -16.92 -4.75 -3.80
N ALA A 26 -17.44 -4.04 -4.82
CA ALA A 26 -17.02 -4.25 -6.21
C ALA A 26 -15.52 -3.96 -6.41
N TYR A 27 -15.00 -2.92 -5.77
CA TYR A 27 -13.58 -2.58 -5.84
C TYR A 27 -12.68 -3.64 -5.17
N ILE A 28 -13.15 -4.22 -4.06
CA ILE A 28 -12.45 -5.33 -3.40
C ILE A 28 -12.46 -6.55 -4.31
N ASP A 29 -13.60 -6.92 -4.89
CA ASP A 29 -13.73 -8.10 -5.75
C ASP A 29 -12.83 -8.01 -7.00
N ASP A 30 -12.62 -6.80 -7.53
CA ASP A 30 -11.73 -6.56 -8.68
C ASP A 30 -10.24 -6.70 -8.32
N ARG A 31 -9.84 -6.29 -7.12
CA ARG A 31 -8.43 -6.18 -6.73
C ARG A 31 -7.95 -7.20 -5.71
N TYR A 32 -8.86 -7.84 -4.99
CA TYR A 32 -8.51 -8.79 -3.94
C TYR A 32 -7.92 -10.07 -4.52
N VAL A 33 -6.65 -10.30 -4.23
CA VAL A 33 -5.97 -11.55 -4.56
C VAL A 33 -6.06 -12.46 -3.34
N ASP A 34 -7.01 -13.39 -3.35
CA ASP A 34 -7.13 -14.40 -2.29
C ASP A 34 -5.98 -15.42 -2.42
N GLU A 35 -5.08 -15.44 -1.46
CA GLU A 35 -3.97 -16.41 -1.40
C GLU A 35 -4.47 -17.85 -1.25
N HIS A 36 -5.72 -18.06 -0.81
CA HIS A 36 -6.32 -19.38 -0.61
C HIS A 36 -7.10 -19.90 -1.82
N THR A 37 -7.52 -19.05 -2.74
CA THR A 37 -7.94 -19.45 -4.06
C THR A 37 -6.70 -19.60 -4.95
N ASP A 38 -5.80 -20.51 -4.57
CA ASP A 38 -4.77 -20.99 -5.47
C ASP A 38 -5.47 -21.56 -6.71
N ASN A 39 -5.61 -20.69 -7.70
CA ASN A 39 -6.04 -21.09 -9.03
C ASN A 39 -4.90 -21.88 -9.70
N ARG A 40 -4.42 -22.91 -8.96
CA ARG A 40 -3.44 -23.88 -9.43
C ARG A 40 -3.88 -24.47 -10.76
N SER A 41 -5.18 -24.60 -10.96
CA SER A 41 -5.79 -25.00 -12.22
C SER A 41 -5.65 -23.93 -13.32
N GLU A 42 -5.77 -22.64 -13.01
CA GLU A 42 -5.59 -21.56 -14.00
C GLU A 42 -4.10 -21.25 -14.28
N ARG A 43 -3.27 -21.31 -13.26
CA ARG A 43 -1.81 -21.26 -13.45
C ARG A 43 -1.31 -22.44 -14.29
N LEU A 44 -1.79 -23.64 -14.04
CA LEU A 44 -1.51 -24.83 -14.85
C LEU A 44 -2.08 -24.71 -16.26
N ARG A 45 -3.28 -24.10 -16.45
CA ARG A 45 -3.82 -23.83 -17.79
C ARG A 45 -2.98 -22.80 -18.55
N ARG A 46 -2.55 -21.71 -17.90
CA ARG A 46 -1.63 -20.72 -18.51
C ARG A 46 -0.24 -21.31 -18.83
N MET A 47 0.33 -22.12 -17.92
CA MET A 47 1.58 -22.82 -18.17
C MET A 47 1.44 -23.88 -19.27
N ASN A 48 0.31 -24.61 -19.34
CA ASN A 48 0.05 -25.58 -20.40
C ASN A 48 -0.30 -24.92 -21.74
N ALA A 49 -0.97 -23.77 -21.75
CA ALA A 49 -1.21 -23.00 -22.97
C ALA A 49 0.12 -22.50 -23.57
N PHE A 50 1.08 -22.12 -22.74
CA PHE A 50 2.43 -21.75 -23.20
C PHE A 50 3.28 -22.96 -23.63
N ARG A 51 2.91 -24.18 -23.21
CA ARG A 51 3.63 -25.43 -23.53
C ARG A 51 3.07 -26.16 -24.75
N MET A 52 1.92 -25.73 -25.28
CA MET A 52 1.26 -26.33 -26.46
C MET A 52 1.60 -25.61 -27.78
N GLU A 53 2.43 -24.58 -27.78
CA GLU A 53 3.12 -24.18 -28.99
C GLU A 53 4.29 -25.12 -29.15
N GLU A 54 4.12 -26.12 -30.03
CA GLU A 54 5.18 -27.04 -30.43
C GLU A 54 6.39 -26.22 -30.91
N PRO A 55 7.60 -26.50 -30.40
CA PRO A 55 8.80 -25.86 -30.96
C PRO A 55 8.92 -26.27 -32.43
N MET A 56 8.76 -25.31 -33.34
CA MET A 56 9.12 -25.52 -34.72
C MET A 56 10.57 -25.97 -34.75
N PRO A 57 10.92 -27.03 -35.51
CA PRO A 57 12.29 -27.48 -35.62
C PRO A 57 13.12 -26.35 -36.25
N CYS A 58 13.93 -25.71 -35.43
CA CYS A 58 14.88 -24.70 -35.87
C CYS A 58 16.09 -25.44 -36.43
N GLU A 59 16.25 -25.48 -37.76
CA GLU A 59 17.50 -25.90 -38.37
C GLU A 59 18.59 -24.92 -37.94
N ALA A 60 19.63 -25.45 -37.31
CA ALA A 60 20.67 -24.72 -36.59
C ALA A 60 21.52 -23.74 -37.45
N SER A 61 21.29 -23.68 -38.77
CA SER A 61 22.07 -22.86 -39.68
C SER A 61 21.48 -21.46 -40.00
N VAL A 62 20.28 -21.15 -39.55
CA VAL A 62 19.59 -19.88 -39.89
C VAL A 62 19.44 -18.95 -38.68
N CYS A 63 19.79 -19.42 -37.48
CA CYS A 63 19.58 -18.64 -36.24
C CYS A 63 20.68 -17.62 -35.89
N GLU A 64 21.88 -17.74 -36.50
CA GLU A 64 22.97 -16.81 -36.15
C GLU A 64 22.87 -15.47 -36.88
N GLU A 65 22.35 -15.44 -38.12
CA GLU A 65 22.21 -14.15 -38.86
C GLU A 65 20.97 -13.35 -38.52
N ALA A 66 19.92 -13.96 -37.93
CA ALA A 66 18.66 -13.25 -37.60
C ALA A 66 18.70 -12.53 -36.26
N ILE A 67 19.63 -12.89 -35.37
CA ILE A 67 19.74 -12.26 -34.02
C ILE A 67 20.42 -10.89 -34.09
N GLU A 68 21.31 -10.68 -35.10
CA GLU A 68 22.04 -9.41 -35.24
C GLU A 68 21.19 -8.25 -35.82
N GLN A 69 20.07 -8.57 -36.47
CA GLN A 69 19.19 -7.54 -37.09
C GLN A 69 17.98 -7.14 -36.28
N LEU A 70 17.65 -7.83 -35.17
CA LEU A 70 16.46 -7.57 -34.34
C LEU A 70 16.75 -6.94 -32.96
N MET A 71 18.04 -6.72 -32.64
CA MET A 71 18.37 -5.98 -31.42
C MET A 71 18.42 -4.48 -31.77
N PRO A 72 17.55 -3.63 -31.15
CA PRO A 72 17.78 -2.21 -31.22
C PRO A 72 19.13 -1.88 -30.62
N PRO A 73 19.86 -0.87 -31.14
CA PRO A 73 21.15 -0.51 -30.61
C PRO A 73 21.01 -0.25 -29.12
N VAL A 74 21.58 -1.10 -28.30
CA VAL A 74 21.71 -0.86 -26.87
C VAL A 74 22.51 0.44 -26.76
N SER A 75 21.82 1.51 -26.46
CA SER A 75 22.43 2.79 -26.13
C SER A 75 23.49 2.53 -25.08
N ALA A 76 24.73 2.71 -25.46
CA ALA A 76 25.90 2.62 -24.60
C ALA A 76 25.85 3.77 -23.59
N ALA A 77 25.09 3.59 -22.52
CA ALA A 77 25.11 4.49 -21.37
C ALA A 77 24.61 3.78 -20.11
N ALA A 78 25.29 2.76 -19.69
CA ALA A 78 25.39 2.40 -18.29
C ALA A 78 26.79 1.83 -18.08
N ALA A 79 27.75 2.74 -17.85
CA ALA A 79 28.99 2.34 -17.20
C ALA A 79 28.62 1.50 -15.97
N PRO A 80 29.36 0.39 -15.68
CA PRO A 80 29.10 -0.37 -14.48
C PRO A 80 29.20 0.59 -13.30
N LYS A 81 28.08 0.84 -12.62
CA LYS A 81 28.08 1.56 -11.34
C LYS A 81 29.07 0.81 -10.48
N LYS A 82 30.17 1.46 -10.07
CA LYS A 82 31.09 0.95 -9.06
C LYS A 82 30.24 0.30 -7.99
N ALA A 83 30.54 -0.95 -7.67
CA ALA A 83 29.88 -1.64 -6.57
C ALA A 83 30.02 -0.71 -5.35
N ALA A 84 28.92 -0.05 -4.95
CA ALA A 84 28.89 0.79 -3.78
C ALA A 84 29.29 -0.11 -2.61
N THR A 85 30.28 0.31 -1.85
CA THR A 85 30.66 -0.42 -0.65
C THR A 85 29.49 -0.40 0.32
N LEU A 86 29.42 -1.36 1.25
CA LEU A 86 28.39 -1.39 2.29
C LEU A 86 28.36 -0.05 3.04
N ASP A 87 29.51 0.56 3.29
CA ASP A 87 29.62 1.86 3.93
C ASP A 87 29.01 3.00 3.10
N ASP A 88 29.16 2.96 1.77
CA ASP A 88 28.51 3.91 0.86
C ASP A 88 26.98 3.74 0.89
N ALA A 89 26.50 2.52 0.97
CA ALA A 89 25.07 2.24 1.07
C ALA A 89 24.50 2.67 2.44
N LEU A 90 25.25 2.48 3.52
CA LEU A 90 24.86 2.93 4.88
C LEU A 90 24.92 4.47 5.01
N GLY A 91 25.79 5.14 4.25
CA GLY A 91 25.87 6.61 4.19
C GLY A 91 24.70 7.27 3.46
N GLN A 92 23.90 6.48 2.69
CA GLN A 92 22.73 6.94 1.94
C GLN A 92 21.41 6.50 2.61
N ILE A 93 21.37 6.51 3.96
CA ILE A 93 20.14 6.20 4.68
C ILE A 93 19.11 7.29 4.38
N ASP A 94 17.97 6.86 3.84
CA ASP A 94 16.83 7.74 3.56
C ASP A 94 16.28 8.39 4.83
N GLU A 95 15.55 9.50 4.64
CA GLU A 95 14.76 10.17 5.67
C GLU A 95 13.89 9.16 6.43
N SER A 96 13.89 9.22 7.76
CA SER A 96 13.06 8.34 8.60
C SER A 96 11.57 8.72 8.49
N PHE A 97 10.69 7.78 8.90
CA PHE A 97 9.24 8.07 8.98
C PHE A 97 8.94 9.32 9.80
N SER A 98 9.60 9.48 10.96
CA SER A 98 9.37 10.62 11.86
C SER A 98 9.77 11.95 11.22
N GLU A 99 10.90 11.98 10.51
CA GLU A 99 11.37 13.17 9.80
C GLU A 99 10.45 13.53 8.63
N MET A 100 10.05 12.55 7.83
CA MET A 100 9.09 12.75 6.75
C MET A 100 7.75 13.27 7.28
N LEU A 101 7.23 12.70 8.37
CA LEU A 101 5.96 13.14 8.97
C LEU A 101 6.03 14.61 9.39
N LEU A 102 7.07 15.02 10.11
CA LEU A 102 7.24 16.41 10.56
C LEU A 102 7.37 17.36 9.38
N ARG A 103 8.18 17.01 8.39
CA ARG A 103 8.31 17.81 7.15
C ARG A 103 6.98 17.98 6.44
N LYS A 104 6.18 16.90 6.31
CA LYS A 104 4.86 16.96 5.68
C LYS A 104 3.85 17.79 6.47
N ILE A 105 3.93 17.82 7.81
CA ILE A 105 3.12 18.71 8.67
C ILE A 105 3.46 20.17 8.37
N ASP A 106 4.75 20.49 8.30
CA ASP A 106 5.24 21.83 8.01
C ASP A 106 4.87 22.26 6.57
N GLU A 107 5.03 21.39 5.57
CA GLU A 107 4.63 21.64 4.17
C GLU A 107 3.13 21.96 4.03
N ARG A 108 2.28 21.36 4.88
CA ARG A 108 0.83 21.61 4.89
C ARG A 108 0.44 22.81 5.76
N GLY A 109 1.40 23.46 6.42
CA GLY A 109 1.15 24.57 7.33
C GLY A 109 0.28 24.20 8.54
N MET A 110 0.26 22.91 8.90
CA MET A 110 -0.50 22.40 10.03
C MET A 110 0.33 22.45 11.31
N THR A 111 -0.34 22.63 12.44
CA THR A 111 0.31 22.42 13.74
C THR A 111 0.28 20.94 14.12
N ASP A 112 1.25 20.51 14.93
CA ASP A 112 1.28 19.16 15.49
C ASP A 112 -0.08 18.76 16.10
N ALA A 113 -0.68 19.71 16.84
CA ALA A 113 -1.96 19.47 17.52
C ALA A 113 -3.13 19.26 16.54
N GLN A 114 -3.13 19.93 15.42
CA GLN A 114 -4.12 19.73 14.35
C GLN A 114 -3.92 18.38 13.68
N CYS A 115 -2.66 18.01 13.40
CA CYS A 115 -2.33 16.75 12.75
C CYS A 115 -2.77 15.54 13.58
N TYR A 116 -2.31 15.41 14.85
CA TYR A 116 -2.67 14.23 15.65
C TYR A 116 -4.16 14.17 15.99
N LYS A 117 -4.84 15.33 16.16
CA LYS A 117 -6.29 15.36 16.36
C LYS A 117 -7.06 14.93 15.13
N LYS A 118 -6.65 15.39 13.92
CA LYS A 118 -7.26 15.00 12.66
C LYS A 118 -7.03 13.52 12.34
N ALA A 119 -5.84 13.00 12.72
CA ALA A 119 -5.53 11.57 12.62
C ALA A 119 -6.24 10.71 13.66
N ASN A 120 -6.92 11.30 14.63
CA ASN A 120 -7.49 10.61 15.80
C ASN A 120 -6.44 9.80 16.59
N ILE A 121 -5.25 10.38 16.78
CA ILE A 121 -4.10 9.76 17.45
C ILE A 121 -3.86 10.44 18.80
N ASP A 122 -3.49 9.64 19.81
CA ASP A 122 -3.15 10.17 21.13
C ASP A 122 -1.90 11.08 21.06
N ARG A 123 -1.98 12.21 21.77
CA ARG A 123 -0.85 13.15 21.93
C ARG A 123 0.42 12.47 22.43
N LYS A 124 0.30 11.48 23.33
CA LYS A 124 1.47 10.77 23.88
C LYS A 124 2.21 9.97 22.80
N LEU A 125 1.43 9.30 21.92
CA LEU A 125 1.97 8.56 20.79
C LEU A 125 2.67 9.50 19.81
N PHE A 126 2.04 10.62 19.46
CA PHE A 126 2.66 11.64 18.61
C PHE A 126 3.95 12.21 19.21
N SER A 127 3.94 12.53 20.51
CA SER A 127 5.15 13.01 21.21
C SER A 127 6.29 11.99 21.16
N LYS A 128 5.98 10.69 21.27
CA LYS A 128 6.97 9.62 21.16
C LYS A 128 7.55 9.55 19.74
N ILE A 129 6.72 9.62 18.71
CA ILE A 129 7.17 9.65 17.30
C ILE A 129 8.10 10.84 17.06
N ARG A 130 7.76 12.02 17.60
CA ARG A 130 8.56 13.24 17.45
C ARG A 130 9.91 13.15 18.17
N SER A 131 9.95 12.51 19.35
CA SER A 131 11.16 12.46 20.19
C SER A 131 12.14 11.38 19.74
N ASP A 132 11.64 10.30 19.15
CA ASP A 132 12.44 9.14 18.75
C ASP A 132 12.36 8.94 17.23
N LYS A 133 13.45 9.30 16.55
CA LYS A 133 13.57 9.16 15.09
C LYS A 133 13.54 7.70 14.62
N SER A 134 13.90 6.76 15.50
CA SER A 134 13.91 5.33 15.22
C SER A 134 12.58 4.64 15.56
N TYR A 135 11.62 5.38 16.11
CA TYR A 135 10.33 4.82 16.50
C TYR A 135 9.56 4.30 15.27
N LYS A 136 9.14 3.05 15.34
CA LYS A 136 8.32 2.40 14.32
C LYS A 136 6.85 2.36 14.77
N PRO A 137 5.98 3.22 14.23
CA PRO A 137 4.55 3.17 14.51
C PRO A 137 3.91 1.94 13.86
N SER A 138 2.68 1.60 14.27
CA SER A 138 1.90 0.57 13.61
C SER A 138 1.40 1.05 12.22
N LYS A 139 1.14 0.12 11.31
CA LYS A 139 0.62 0.44 9.98
C LYS A 139 -0.66 1.30 10.00
N PRO A 140 -1.69 0.98 10.84
CA PRO A 140 -2.87 1.84 10.96
C PRO A 140 -2.54 3.27 11.42
N THR A 141 -1.53 3.44 12.29
CA THR A 141 -1.06 4.76 12.73
C THR A 141 -0.45 5.56 11.60
N VAL A 142 0.41 4.94 10.77
CA VAL A 142 1.01 5.59 9.58
C VAL A 142 -0.07 6.03 8.61
N ILE A 143 -1.04 5.17 8.34
CA ILE A 143 -2.17 5.46 7.46
C ILE A 143 -3.02 6.61 8.01
N ALA A 144 -3.30 6.62 9.33
CA ALA A 144 -4.05 7.71 9.96
C ALA A 144 -3.38 9.07 9.75
N PHE A 145 -2.05 9.15 9.88
CA PHE A 145 -1.31 10.38 9.57
C PHE A 145 -1.35 10.75 8.09
N ALA A 146 -1.19 9.77 7.20
CA ALA A 146 -1.25 10.03 5.76
C ALA A 146 -2.63 10.59 5.33
N ILE A 147 -3.72 10.05 5.91
CA ILE A 147 -5.08 10.55 5.69
C ILE A 147 -5.28 11.93 6.30
N ALA A 148 -4.80 12.17 7.53
CA ALA A 148 -4.91 13.47 8.18
C ALA A 148 -4.19 14.59 7.41
N LEU A 149 -3.08 14.24 6.76
CA LEU A 149 -2.32 15.12 5.89
C LEU A 149 -2.87 15.18 4.45
N GLU A 150 -3.92 14.41 4.14
CA GLU A 150 -4.52 14.34 2.80
C GLU A 150 -3.48 14.04 1.71
N LEU A 151 -2.62 13.06 1.97
CA LEU A 151 -1.56 12.69 1.04
C LEU A 151 -2.14 11.91 -0.15
N PRO A 152 -1.69 12.20 -1.38
CA PRO A 152 -2.03 11.36 -2.53
C PRO A 152 -1.43 9.96 -2.35
N LEU A 153 -1.97 8.98 -3.08
CA LEU A 153 -1.60 7.57 -2.93
C LEU A 153 -0.08 7.31 -3.06
N VAL A 154 0.59 8.05 -3.95
CA VAL A 154 2.04 7.91 -4.16
C VAL A 154 2.82 8.30 -2.90
N GLU A 155 2.49 9.45 -2.30
CA GLU A 155 3.14 9.93 -1.07
C GLU A 155 2.78 9.07 0.14
N MET A 156 1.55 8.55 0.20
CA MET A 156 1.14 7.59 1.23
C MET A 156 1.96 6.30 1.13
N LYS A 157 2.17 5.75 -0.07
CA LYS A 157 3.01 4.56 -0.30
C LYS A 157 4.46 4.82 0.11
N ASP A 158 5.01 5.99 -0.19
CA ASP A 158 6.35 6.39 0.25
C ASP A 158 6.46 6.49 1.78
N MET A 159 5.48 7.13 2.44
CA MET A 159 5.43 7.22 3.90
C MET A 159 5.33 5.84 4.57
N LEU A 160 4.54 4.93 4.02
CA LEU A 160 4.44 3.55 4.49
C LEU A 160 5.77 2.82 4.33
N MET A 161 6.44 2.96 3.19
CA MET A 161 7.73 2.35 2.91
C MET A 161 8.81 2.80 3.90
N LYS A 162 8.86 4.09 4.26
CA LYS A 162 9.78 4.62 5.29
C LYS A 162 9.49 4.08 6.69
N ALA A 163 8.25 3.68 6.97
CA ALA A 163 7.86 2.99 8.20
C ALA A 163 8.08 1.45 8.14
N GLY A 164 8.49 0.93 6.99
CA GLY A 164 8.70 -0.50 6.74
C GLY A 164 7.42 -1.27 6.41
N PHE A 165 6.41 -0.58 5.86
CA PHE A 165 5.13 -1.15 5.44
C PHE A 165 4.88 -0.94 3.95
N ALA A 166 3.91 -1.70 3.41
CA ALA A 166 3.38 -1.50 2.07
C ALA A 166 1.87 -1.75 2.06
N LEU A 167 1.15 -1.20 1.09
CA LEU A 167 -0.22 -1.62 0.79
C LEU A 167 -0.17 -2.91 -0.02
N SER A 168 -1.08 -3.84 0.29
CA SER A 168 -1.17 -5.15 -0.36
C SER A 168 -2.59 -5.43 -0.80
N HIS A 169 -2.75 -5.95 -2.01
CA HIS A 169 -4.05 -6.41 -2.50
C HIS A 169 -4.48 -7.78 -1.93
N SER A 170 -3.64 -8.42 -1.12
CA SER A 170 -4.03 -9.61 -0.32
C SER A 170 -4.70 -9.24 1.00
N ASN A 171 -4.89 -7.96 1.30
CA ASN A 171 -5.49 -7.50 2.54
C ASN A 171 -6.63 -6.52 2.27
N LYS A 172 -7.85 -6.86 2.69
CA LYS A 172 -9.04 -6.01 2.51
C LYS A 172 -8.90 -4.65 3.16
N PHE A 173 -8.25 -4.57 4.32
CA PHE A 173 -7.94 -3.30 4.98
C PHE A 173 -7.18 -2.33 4.05
N ASP A 174 -6.15 -2.82 3.37
CA ASP A 174 -5.32 -2.01 2.49
C ASP A 174 -6.10 -1.55 1.24
N ILE A 175 -6.91 -2.46 0.66
CA ILE A 175 -7.72 -2.16 -0.52
C ILE A 175 -8.77 -1.08 -0.20
N ILE A 176 -9.42 -1.17 0.98
CA ILE A 176 -10.40 -0.16 1.42
C ILE A 176 -9.71 1.20 1.58
N VAL A 177 -8.55 1.25 2.24
CA VAL A 177 -7.80 2.50 2.40
C VAL A 177 -7.39 3.08 1.04
N GLU A 178 -6.89 2.24 0.12
CA GLU A 178 -6.51 2.63 -1.23
C GLU A 178 -7.69 3.22 -1.99
N TYR A 179 -8.88 2.58 -1.91
CA TYR A 179 -10.12 3.08 -2.50
C TYR A 179 -10.44 4.52 -2.08
N PHE A 180 -10.44 4.79 -0.77
CA PHE A 180 -10.76 6.12 -0.26
C PHE A 180 -9.76 7.19 -0.70
N VAL A 181 -8.47 6.87 -0.69
CA VAL A 181 -7.42 7.79 -1.12
C VAL A 181 -7.48 8.06 -2.63
N GLU A 182 -7.73 7.05 -3.45
CA GLU A 182 -7.91 7.23 -4.92
C GLU A 182 -9.11 8.11 -5.25
N HIS A 183 -10.18 8.05 -4.44
CA HIS A 183 -11.36 8.90 -4.60
C HIS A 183 -11.25 10.27 -3.91
N GLY A 184 -10.08 10.59 -3.34
CA GLY A 184 -9.85 11.86 -2.66
C GLY A 184 -10.67 12.05 -1.38
N ASN A 185 -11.15 10.98 -0.78
CA ASN A 185 -11.91 11.02 0.46
C ASN A 185 -10.99 10.72 1.65
N TYR A 186 -10.70 11.73 2.45
CA TYR A 186 -9.82 11.66 3.62
C TYR A 186 -10.57 11.76 4.94
N ASN A 187 -11.86 11.41 4.95
CA ASN A 187 -12.66 11.42 6.17
C ASN A 187 -12.42 10.14 6.99
N VAL A 188 -11.66 10.28 8.08
CA VAL A 188 -11.31 9.16 8.99
C VAL A 188 -12.56 8.42 9.50
N PHE A 189 -13.67 9.12 9.73
CA PHE A 189 -14.90 8.49 10.22
C PHE A 189 -15.53 7.61 9.15
N GLU A 190 -15.68 8.09 7.92
CA GLU A 190 -16.24 7.31 6.81
C GLU A 190 -15.35 6.10 6.47
N ILE A 191 -14.03 6.27 6.52
CA ILE A 191 -13.08 5.17 6.33
C ILE A 191 -13.28 4.11 7.43
N ASN A 192 -13.41 4.54 8.69
CA ASN A 192 -13.63 3.63 9.81
C ASN A 192 -15.00 2.93 9.73
N GLU A 193 -16.03 3.62 9.26
CA GLU A 193 -17.34 3.00 8.98
C GLU A 193 -17.22 1.89 7.93
N ALA A 194 -16.50 2.15 6.85
CA ALA A 194 -16.24 1.15 5.83
C ALA A 194 -15.41 -0.01 6.39
N LEU A 195 -14.30 0.26 7.06
CA LEU A 195 -13.47 -0.77 7.68
C LEU A 195 -14.28 -1.65 8.64
N PHE A 196 -15.13 -1.05 9.45
CA PHE A 196 -16.01 -1.78 10.36
C PHE A 196 -17.02 -2.66 9.61
N ALA A 197 -17.62 -2.14 8.52
CA ALA A 197 -18.59 -2.88 7.72
C ALA A 197 -17.99 -4.14 7.06
N PHE A 198 -16.67 -4.13 6.82
CA PHE A 198 -15.93 -5.27 6.26
C PHE A 198 -15.11 -6.04 7.31
N ASP A 199 -15.43 -5.90 8.61
CA ASP A 199 -14.79 -6.57 9.74
C ASP A 199 -13.25 -6.35 9.79
N GLN A 200 -12.79 -5.15 9.41
CA GLN A 200 -11.38 -4.77 9.45
C GLN A 200 -11.04 -3.93 10.69
N SER A 201 -9.74 -3.87 11.03
CA SER A 201 -9.24 -3.01 12.10
C SER A 201 -9.43 -1.53 11.74
N LEU A 202 -9.73 -0.71 12.76
CA LEU A 202 -9.91 0.73 12.58
C LEU A 202 -8.57 1.47 12.52
N ILE A 203 -8.59 2.66 11.90
CA ILE A 203 -7.46 3.59 11.90
C ILE A 203 -7.64 4.66 12.96
N GLY A 204 -6.53 5.16 13.53
CA GLY A 204 -6.56 6.25 14.50
C GLY A 204 -7.19 5.87 15.86
N ALA A 205 -7.01 4.63 16.33
CA ALA A 205 -7.51 4.14 17.62
C ALA A 205 -6.37 3.91 18.60
#